data_2c7554649a94d5874aa0ed2242009779
#
_entry.id   2c7554649a94d5874aa0ed2242009779
#
_cell.length_a   1.000
_cell.length_b   1.000
_cell.length_c   1.000
_cell.angle_alpha   90.00
_cell.angle_beta   90.00
_cell.angle_gamma   90.00
#
_symmetry.space_group_name_H-M   'P 1'
#
loop_
_entity.id
_entity.type
_entity.pdbx_description
1 polymer ?
#
loop_
_entity_poly.entity_id
_entity_poly.type
_entity_poly.pdbx_seq_one_letter_code
_entity_poly.pdbx_strand_id
1 'polypeptide(L)'
;MTDPYAVLGVSHQATTAEIKSAYRQLVKQHHPDAGGDDQQILALNAAWEVLGDQERRAAFDRSHRPMASAAARSTRDWRRADRAHGKAVAEDAALAIWLQQVYDPIDRLLGEVINPFPAQFRALSADPYDDVLMEAFCAYLERSMQKMERVTKLFQSMPTPESARGFGLSVYHCLSEVDDALKELERYTMGYVDNYLHDGREMLREAKQRRSRLQTERRRLEIV
;
A
#
# COMPACT_ATOMS: atom_id res chain seq x y z
N MET A 1 10.74 -34.15 7.92
CA MET A 1 10.48 -32.75 8.31
C MET A 1 11.19 -31.89 7.30
N THR A 2 10.48 -31.03 6.60
CA THR A 2 11.08 -30.18 5.56
C THR A 2 11.84 -29.03 6.23
N ASP A 3 13.06 -28.73 5.78
CA ASP A 3 13.89 -27.66 6.34
C ASP A 3 13.21 -26.30 6.08
N PRO A 4 12.88 -25.52 7.12
CA PRO A 4 12.20 -24.22 6.97
C PRO A 4 13.05 -23.19 6.22
N TYR A 5 14.38 -23.27 6.25
CA TYR A 5 15.27 -22.42 5.44
C TYR A 5 15.15 -22.73 3.95
N ALA A 6 15.07 -24.03 3.61
CA ALA A 6 14.85 -24.48 2.24
C ALA A 6 13.46 -24.10 1.71
N VAL A 7 12.43 -24.12 2.55
CA VAL A 7 11.07 -23.72 2.20
C VAL A 7 11.00 -22.23 1.86
N LEU A 8 11.71 -21.38 2.62
CA LEU A 8 11.77 -19.94 2.33
C LEU A 8 12.85 -19.56 1.31
N GLY A 9 13.66 -20.54 0.83
CA GLY A 9 14.74 -20.30 -0.12
C GLY A 9 15.86 -19.42 0.43
N VAL A 10 16.07 -19.42 1.75
CA VAL A 10 17.07 -18.59 2.43
C VAL A 10 18.23 -19.41 3.01
N SER A 11 19.37 -18.77 3.23
CA SER A 11 20.50 -19.41 3.91
C SER A 11 20.23 -19.59 5.41
N HIS A 12 20.82 -20.62 6.03
CA HIS A 12 20.85 -20.78 7.50
C HIS A 12 21.52 -19.60 8.22
N GLN A 13 22.33 -18.78 7.50
CA GLN A 13 22.97 -17.59 8.04
C GLN A 13 22.17 -16.30 7.76
N ALA A 14 21.00 -16.41 7.13
CA ALA A 14 20.18 -15.26 6.79
C ALA A 14 19.78 -14.47 8.05
N THR A 15 19.76 -13.15 7.94
CA THR A 15 19.27 -12.25 8.99
C THR A 15 17.74 -12.37 9.14
N THR A 16 17.20 -11.95 10.26
CA THR A 16 15.73 -11.92 10.48
C THR A 16 15.03 -11.06 9.43
N ALA A 17 15.67 -9.98 8.98
CA ALA A 17 15.13 -9.12 7.93
C ALA A 17 15.04 -9.84 6.58
N GLU A 18 16.05 -10.62 6.22
CA GLU A 18 16.10 -11.43 5.00
C GLU A 18 15.04 -12.54 5.02
N ILE A 19 14.89 -13.23 6.14
CA ILE A 19 13.87 -14.27 6.34
C ILE A 19 12.47 -13.66 6.19
N LYS A 20 12.23 -12.50 6.80
CA LYS A 20 10.96 -11.78 6.72
C LYS A 20 10.66 -11.35 5.27
N SER A 21 11.66 -10.86 4.55
CA SER A 21 11.54 -10.45 3.14
C SER A 21 11.18 -11.62 2.24
N ALA A 22 11.91 -12.76 2.37
CA ALA A 22 11.66 -13.97 1.59
C ALA A 22 10.25 -14.53 1.82
N TYR A 23 9.82 -14.60 3.08
CA TYR A 23 8.47 -15.04 3.41
C TYR A 23 7.40 -14.19 2.73
N ARG A 24 7.50 -12.86 2.81
CA ARG A 24 6.55 -11.94 2.18
C ARG A 24 6.44 -12.13 0.67
N GLN A 25 7.60 -12.26 0.02
CA GLN A 25 7.68 -12.42 -1.42
C GLN A 25 7.00 -13.72 -1.87
N LEU A 26 7.24 -14.80 -1.15
CA LEU A 26 6.65 -16.12 -1.46
C LEU A 26 5.15 -16.17 -1.16
N VAL A 27 4.70 -15.60 -0.04
CA VAL A 27 3.25 -15.50 0.26
C VAL A 27 2.52 -14.68 -0.81
N LYS A 28 3.11 -13.60 -1.30
CA LYS A 28 2.53 -12.78 -2.37
C LYS A 28 2.44 -13.54 -3.71
N GLN A 29 3.43 -14.38 -4.01
CA GLN A 29 3.45 -15.19 -5.23
C GLN A 29 2.43 -16.35 -5.20
N HIS A 30 2.18 -16.91 -4.01
CA HIS A 30 1.33 -18.09 -3.83
C HIS A 30 0.00 -17.78 -3.12
N HIS A 31 -0.42 -16.50 -3.10
CA HIS A 31 -1.68 -16.11 -2.47
C HIS A 31 -2.88 -16.78 -3.16
N PRO A 32 -3.87 -17.31 -2.42
CA PRO A 32 -5.03 -18.01 -3.00
C PRO A 32 -5.83 -17.15 -3.97
N ASP A 33 -5.95 -15.84 -3.74
CA ASP A 33 -6.61 -14.89 -4.65
C ASP A 33 -5.85 -14.68 -5.98
N ALA A 34 -4.57 -15.07 -6.03
CA ALA A 34 -3.74 -15.03 -7.25
C ALA A 34 -3.62 -16.41 -7.93
N GLY A 35 -4.44 -17.39 -7.53
CA GLY A 35 -4.42 -18.75 -8.05
C GLY A 35 -3.28 -19.62 -7.48
N GLY A 36 -2.75 -19.25 -6.31
CA GLY A 36 -1.69 -20.01 -5.64
C GLY A 36 -2.17 -21.29 -4.97
N ASP A 37 -1.21 -22.19 -4.68
CA ASP A 37 -1.46 -23.49 -4.05
C ASP A 37 -1.54 -23.36 -2.53
N ASP A 38 -2.68 -23.75 -1.94
CA ASP A 38 -2.92 -23.75 -0.50
C ASP A 38 -1.88 -24.57 0.28
N GLN A 39 -1.35 -25.66 -0.29
CA GLN A 39 -0.32 -26.46 0.35
C GLN A 39 1.01 -25.72 0.47
N GLN A 40 1.34 -24.89 -0.52
CA GLN A 40 2.53 -24.04 -0.47
C GLN A 40 2.40 -22.94 0.58
N ILE A 41 1.24 -22.31 0.68
CA ILE A 41 0.98 -21.32 1.73
C ILE A 41 1.10 -21.91 3.13
N LEU A 42 0.56 -23.12 3.35
CA LEU A 42 0.71 -23.82 4.63
C LEU A 42 2.18 -24.10 4.96
N ALA A 43 2.98 -24.53 3.98
CA ALA A 43 4.41 -24.78 4.17
C ALA A 43 5.18 -23.50 4.49
N LEU A 44 4.88 -22.39 3.81
CA LEU A 44 5.46 -21.09 4.06
C LEU A 44 5.14 -20.55 5.46
N ASN A 45 3.88 -20.69 5.89
CA ASN A 45 3.45 -20.28 7.22
C ASN A 45 4.14 -21.12 8.32
N ALA A 46 4.25 -22.42 8.13
CA ALA A 46 4.97 -23.31 9.06
C ALA A 46 6.48 -22.96 9.15
N ALA A 47 7.11 -22.63 8.03
CA ALA A 47 8.49 -22.17 8.00
C ALA A 47 8.68 -20.83 8.72
N TRP A 48 7.75 -19.89 8.50
CA TRP A 48 7.74 -18.61 9.19
C TRP A 48 7.52 -18.75 10.70
N GLU A 49 6.66 -19.66 11.14
CA GLU A 49 6.43 -19.94 12.57
C GLU A 49 7.71 -20.35 13.30
N VAL A 50 8.60 -21.07 12.61
CA VAL A 50 9.92 -21.49 13.17
C VAL A 50 10.96 -20.39 13.07
N LEU A 51 11.08 -19.71 11.93
CA LEU A 51 12.18 -18.78 11.62
C LEU A 51 11.87 -17.31 11.95
N GLY A 52 10.60 -16.96 12.08
CA GLY A 52 10.16 -15.59 12.41
C GLY A 52 10.40 -15.21 13.86
N ASP A 53 10.49 -16.19 14.75
CA ASP A 53 10.81 -16.02 16.17
C ASP A 53 12.25 -16.41 16.46
N GLN A 54 13.00 -15.54 17.14
CA GLN A 54 14.42 -15.72 17.39
C GLN A 54 14.70 -16.92 18.31
N GLU A 55 13.85 -17.20 19.29
CA GLU A 55 14.04 -18.33 20.21
C GLU A 55 13.74 -19.66 19.53
N ARG A 56 12.66 -19.73 18.76
CA ARG A 56 12.28 -20.92 17.99
C ARG A 56 13.30 -21.25 16.92
N ARG A 57 13.82 -20.23 16.23
CA ARG A 57 14.90 -20.36 15.27
C ARG A 57 16.17 -20.92 15.92
N ALA A 58 16.59 -20.35 17.05
CA ALA A 58 17.76 -20.83 17.78
C ALA A 58 17.60 -22.27 18.29
N ALA A 59 16.39 -22.68 18.67
CA ALA A 59 16.09 -24.06 19.05
C ALA A 59 16.19 -25.01 17.83
N PHE A 60 15.65 -24.61 16.69
CA PHE A 60 15.75 -25.36 15.45
C PHE A 60 17.19 -25.53 15.00
N ASP A 61 17.99 -24.46 14.97
CA ASP A 61 19.40 -24.46 14.55
C ASP A 61 20.27 -25.35 15.45
N ARG A 62 19.97 -25.42 16.75
CA ARG A 62 20.66 -26.35 17.67
C ARG A 62 20.36 -27.80 17.39
N SER A 63 19.11 -28.14 17.01
CA SER A 63 18.68 -29.52 16.77
C SER A 63 19.06 -30.04 15.37
N HIS A 64 19.30 -29.14 14.42
CA HIS A 64 19.54 -29.47 13.01
C HIS A 64 20.92 -29.02 12.49
N ARG A 65 21.90 -28.90 13.38
CA ARG A 65 23.27 -28.54 12.99
C ARG A 65 23.85 -29.64 12.09
N PRO A 66 24.07 -29.41 10.77
CA PRO A 66 24.64 -30.42 9.89
C PRO A 66 26.11 -30.63 10.27
N MET A 67 26.52 -31.89 10.45
CA MET A 67 27.92 -32.25 10.45
C MET A 67 28.52 -31.85 9.09
N ALA A 68 29.64 -31.13 9.14
CA ALA A 68 30.33 -30.59 8.00
C ALA A 68 30.70 -31.67 6.99
N SER A 69 30.01 -31.73 5.86
CA SER A 69 30.54 -32.26 4.59
C SER A 69 29.61 -32.00 3.43
N ALA A 70 29.71 -30.85 2.77
CA ALA A 70 29.36 -30.63 1.36
C ALA A 70 29.84 -29.26 0.86
N ALA A 71 31.09 -28.96 1.08
CA ALA A 71 31.71 -27.82 0.44
C ALA A 71 32.10 -28.22 -0.99
N ALA A 72 31.17 -28.18 -1.94
CA ALA A 72 31.49 -28.09 -3.37
C ALA A 72 30.23 -28.19 -4.27
N ARG A 73 29.07 -27.64 -3.87
CA ARG A 73 28.01 -27.43 -4.86
C ARG A 73 27.53 -26.01 -4.78
N SER A 74 28.01 -25.23 -5.77
CA SER A 74 27.34 -24.03 -6.26
C SER A 74 27.71 -22.71 -5.60
N THR A 75 28.95 -22.24 -5.78
CA THR A 75 29.27 -20.81 -5.73
C THR A 75 28.44 -19.98 -6.75
N ARG A 76 27.81 -20.62 -7.73
CA ARG A 76 26.94 -19.98 -8.73
C ARG A 76 25.52 -19.78 -8.20
N ASP A 77 24.95 -20.77 -7.52
CA ASP A 77 23.61 -20.68 -6.93
C ASP A 77 23.63 -19.77 -5.71
N TRP A 78 24.72 -19.76 -4.96
CA TRP A 78 24.97 -18.83 -3.87
C TRP A 78 24.92 -17.37 -4.32
N ARG A 79 25.67 -17.03 -5.37
CA ARG A 79 25.69 -15.66 -5.91
C ARG A 79 24.36 -15.24 -6.53
N ARG A 80 23.55 -16.20 -7.00
CA ARG A 80 22.20 -15.93 -7.54
C ARG A 80 21.20 -15.73 -6.41
N ALA A 81 21.24 -16.53 -5.36
CA ALA A 81 20.42 -16.37 -4.16
C ALA A 81 20.77 -15.06 -3.42
N ASP A 82 22.05 -14.74 -3.27
CA ASP A 82 22.53 -13.52 -2.63
C ASP A 82 22.12 -12.24 -3.40
N ARG A 83 22.17 -12.28 -4.75
CA ARG A 83 21.63 -11.16 -5.58
C ARG A 83 20.12 -11.03 -5.52
N ALA A 84 19.38 -12.13 -5.47
CA ALA A 84 17.92 -12.11 -5.33
C ALA A 84 17.54 -11.57 -3.96
N HIS A 85 18.28 -11.94 -2.91
CA HIS A 85 18.13 -11.45 -1.54
C HIS A 85 18.42 -9.95 -1.42
N GLY A 86 19.55 -9.51 -1.94
CA GLY A 86 19.91 -8.09 -1.93
C GLY A 86 18.87 -7.22 -2.67
N LYS A 87 18.28 -7.77 -3.76
CA LYS A 87 17.20 -7.09 -4.48
C LYS A 87 15.92 -7.00 -3.66
N ALA A 88 15.53 -8.07 -2.96
CA ALA A 88 14.32 -8.09 -2.14
C ALA A 88 14.41 -7.12 -0.95
N VAL A 89 15.54 -7.09 -0.25
CA VAL A 89 15.81 -6.13 0.84
C VAL A 89 15.78 -4.69 0.32
N ALA A 90 16.36 -4.43 -0.85
CA ALA A 90 16.31 -3.11 -1.47
C ALA A 90 14.89 -2.69 -1.87
N GLU A 91 14.06 -3.62 -2.35
CA GLU A 91 12.66 -3.36 -2.69
C GLU A 91 11.82 -3.08 -1.45
N ASP A 92 12.01 -3.79 -0.34
CA ASP A 92 11.32 -3.53 0.93
C ASP A 92 11.70 -2.15 1.50
N ALA A 93 12.97 -1.78 1.44
CA ALA A 93 13.42 -0.45 1.83
C ALA A 93 12.82 0.64 0.93
N ALA A 94 12.78 0.41 -0.38
CA ALA A 94 12.16 1.34 -1.33
C ALA A 94 10.66 1.48 -1.08
N LEU A 95 9.97 0.38 -0.75
CA LEU A 95 8.56 0.39 -0.37
C LEU A 95 8.32 1.22 0.89
N ALA A 96 9.10 1.00 1.94
CA ALA A 96 8.97 1.73 3.20
C ALA A 96 9.17 3.25 2.99
N ILE A 97 10.20 3.63 2.22
CA ILE A 97 10.46 5.04 1.87
C ILE A 97 9.30 5.62 1.07
N TRP A 98 8.80 4.92 0.05
CA TRP A 98 7.70 5.38 -0.79
C TRP A 98 6.40 5.54 0.02
N LEU A 99 6.10 4.61 0.92
CA LEU A 99 4.94 4.71 1.80
C LEU A 99 5.04 5.95 2.70
N GLN A 100 6.19 6.19 3.31
CA GLN A 100 6.39 7.30 4.23
C GLN A 100 6.47 8.66 3.53
N GLN A 101 7.15 8.74 2.39
CA GLN A 101 7.41 10.02 1.72
C GLN A 101 6.35 10.40 0.69
N VAL A 102 5.65 9.42 0.12
CA VAL A 102 4.63 9.65 -0.91
C VAL A 102 3.24 9.36 -0.38
N TYR A 103 2.96 8.12 0.01
CA TYR A 103 1.59 7.72 0.36
C TYR A 103 1.06 8.40 1.63
N ASP A 104 1.80 8.41 2.73
CA ASP A 104 1.32 8.97 4.01
C ASP A 104 0.98 10.47 3.92
N PRO A 105 1.80 11.33 3.26
CA PRO A 105 1.42 12.72 3.01
C PRO A 105 0.20 12.85 2.09
N ILE A 106 0.07 12.01 1.06
CA ILE A 106 -1.09 11.96 0.17
C ILE A 106 -2.35 11.61 0.96
N ASP A 107 -2.32 10.54 1.76
CA ASP A 107 -3.48 10.13 2.56
C ASP A 107 -3.94 11.24 3.51
N ARG A 108 -3.01 11.97 4.11
CA ARG A 108 -3.33 13.11 4.97
C ARG A 108 -4.05 14.21 4.18
N LEU A 109 -3.50 14.62 3.03
CA LEU A 109 -4.08 15.66 2.19
C LEU A 109 -5.46 15.24 1.65
N LEU A 110 -5.63 13.99 1.22
CA LEU A 110 -6.94 13.44 0.83
C LEU A 110 -7.94 13.51 1.99
N GLY A 111 -7.51 13.21 3.21
CA GLY A 111 -8.34 13.37 4.40
C GLY A 111 -8.81 14.81 4.62
N GLU A 112 -7.94 15.77 4.38
CA GLU A 112 -8.25 17.21 4.50
C GLU A 112 -9.18 17.72 3.37
N VAL A 113 -9.29 17.02 2.26
CA VAL A 113 -10.24 17.29 1.18
C VAL A 113 -11.58 16.60 1.46
N ILE A 114 -11.56 15.30 1.72
CA ILE A 114 -12.77 14.46 1.78
C ILE A 114 -13.56 14.68 3.08
N ASN A 115 -12.87 14.79 4.23
CA ASN A 115 -13.55 14.79 5.53
C ASN A 115 -14.43 16.04 5.79
N PRO A 116 -14.06 17.27 5.36
CA PRO A 116 -14.90 18.43 5.55
C PRO A 116 -16.13 18.47 4.66
N PHE A 117 -16.11 17.76 3.51
CA PHE A 117 -17.15 17.83 2.50
C PHE A 117 -18.57 17.61 3.02
N PRO A 118 -18.88 16.60 3.87
CA PRO A 118 -20.24 16.39 4.35
C PRO A 118 -20.82 17.60 5.14
N ALA A 119 -19.96 18.36 5.82
CA ALA A 119 -20.36 19.56 6.53
C ALA A 119 -20.61 20.73 5.56
N GLN A 120 -19.71 20.91 4.58
CA GLN A 120 -19.83 21.91 3.53
C GLN A 120 -21.08 21.69 2.69
N PHE A 121 -21.31 20.45 2.27
CA PHE A 121 -22.50 20.05 1.51
C PHE A 121 -23.79 20.32 2.30
N ARG A 122 -23.83 20.00 3.59
CA ARG A 122 -25.00 20.23 4.43
C ARG A 122 -25.28 21.72 4.63
N ALA A 123 -24.24 22.53 4.79
CA ALA A 123 -24.38 23.99 4.91
C ALA A 123 -24.96 24.56 3.61
N LEU A 124 -24.42 24.23 2.46
CA LEU A 124 -24.91 24.68 1.16
C LEU A 124 -26.39 24.22 0.90
N SER A 125 -26.70 22.97 1.27
CA SER A 125 -28.05 22.41 1.07
C SER A 125 -29.14 23.07 1.93
N ALA A 126 -28.77 23.91 2.91
CA ALA A 126 -29.74 24.67 3.70
C ALA A 126 -30.38 25.79 2.88
N ASP A 127 -29.57 26.49 2.07
CA ASP A 127 -30.04 27.45 1.06
C ASP A 127 -28.97 27.55 -0.06
N PRO A 128 -29.17 26.83 -1.18
CA PRO A 128 -28.22 26.83 -2.29
C PRO A 128 -28.08 28.17 -3.01
N TYR A 129 -29.00 29.11 -2.78
CA TYR A 129 -29.01 30.43 -3.42
C TYR A 129 -28.47 31.53 -2.50
N ASP A 130 -28.10 31.17 -1.26
CA ASP A 130 -27.45 32.12 -0.36
C ASP A 130 -26.00 32.37 -0.78
N ASP A 131 -25.68 33.64 -1.09
CA ASP A 131 -24.35 34.02 -1.59
C ASP A 131 -23.24 33.70 -0.60
N VAL A 132 -23.48 33.84 0.70
CA VAL A 132 -22.45 33.56 1.75
C VAL A 132 -22.14 32.07 1.85
N LEU A 133 -23.19 31.22 1.78
CA LEU A 133 -23.01 29.78 1.78
C LEU A 133 -22.32 29.28 0.50
N MET A 134 -22.69 29.86 -0.64
CA MET A 134 -22.03 29.55 -1.91
C MET A 134 -20.56 29.99 -1.91
N GLU A 135 -20.26 31.20 -1.44
CA GLU A 135 -18.88 31.69 -1.34
C GLU A 135 -18.03 30.79 -0.41
N ALA A 136 -18.59 30.38 0.73
CA ALA A 136 -17.92 29.44 1.64
C ALA A 136 -17.62 28.10 0.97
N PHE A 137 -18.55 27.58 0.17
CA PHE A 137 -18.40 26.34 -0.58
C PHE A 137 -17.35 26.48 -1.70
N CYS A 138 -17.37 27.58 -2.47
CA CYS A 138 -16.35 27.88 -3.46
C CYS A 138 -14.95 27.97 -2.83
N ALA A 139 -14.82 28.64 -1.70
CA ALA A 139 -13.54 28.72 -0.96
C ALA A 139 -13.06 27.35 -0.45
N TYR A 140 -13.99 26.44 -0.09
CA TYR A 140 -13.63 25.05 0.21
C TYR A 140 -13.12 24.31 -1.02
N LEU A 141 -13.78 24.44 -2.18
CA LEU A 141 -13.37 23.81 -3.44
C LEU A 141 -12.00 24.29 -3.88
N GLU A 142 -11.75 25.58 -3.87
CA GLU A 142 -10.47 26.17 -4.25
C GLU A 142 -9.32 25.61 -3.38
N ARG A 143 -9.50 25.62 -2.05
CA ARG A 143 -8.51 25.03 -1.14
C ARG A 143 -8.30 23.53 -1.38
N SER A 144 -9.36 22.83 -1.74
CA SER A 144 -9.28 21.39 -2.04
C SER A 144 -8.54 21.12 -3.33
N MET A 145 -8.76 21.90 -4.38
CA MET A 145 -8.03 21.80 -5.65
C MET A 145 -6.54 22.11 -5.48
N GLN A 146 -6.18 23.15 -4.70
CA GLN A 146 -4.78 23.43 -4.37
C GLN A 146 -4.10 22.27 -3.63
N LYS A 147 -4.83 21.56 -2.76
CA LYS A 147 -4.32 20.35 -2.11
C LYS A 147 -4.14 19.21 -3.11
N MET A 148 -5.07 19.02 -4.05
CA MET A 148 -4.96 18.00 -5.10
C MET A 148 -3.77 18.24 -6.03
N GLU A 149 -3.43 19.49 -6.34
CA GLU A 149 -2.18 19.81 -7.07
C GLU A 149 -0.93 19.32 -6.30
N ARG A 150 -0.91 19.51 -4.96
CA ARG A 150 0.20 19.03 -4.12
C ARG A 150 0.24 17.51 -4.09
N VAL A 151 -0.92 16.87 -4.01
CA VAL A 151 -1.07 15.41 -4.06
C VAL A 151 -0.51 14.85 -5.36
N THR A 152 -0.84 15.47 -6.50
CA THR A 152 -0.33 15.06 -7.81
C THR A 152 1.20 15.19 -7.88
N LYS A 153 1.75 16.31 -7.39
CA LYS A 153 3.22 16.51 -7.33
C LYS A 153 3.90 15.47 -6.43
N LEU A 154 3.31 15.15 -5.28
CA LEU A 154 3.83 14.11 -4.38
C LEU A 154 3.82 12.74 -5.05
N PHE A 155 2.71 12.37 -5.70
CA PHE A 155 2.60 11.08 -6.39
C PHE A 155 3.61 10.93 -7.53
N GLN A 156 3.92 12.02 -8.23
CA GLN A 156 4.90 12.07 -9.32
C GLN A 156 6.34 12.21 -8.83
N SER A 157 6.58 12.54 -7.57
CA SER A 157 7.92 12.83 -7.05
C SER A 157 8.83 11.59 -6.97
N MET A 158 8.24 10.41 -6.88
CA MET A 158 8.98 9.17 -6.76
C MET A 158 8.24 8.03 -7.48
N PRO A 159 8.92 7.20 -8.26
CA PRO A 159 8.30 6.05 -8.92
C PRO A 159 7.80 5.04 -7.88
N THR A 160 6.63 4.48 -8.15
CA THR A 160 6.06 3.42 -7.33
C THR A 160 6.95 2.17 -7.40
N PRO A 161 7.40 1.61 -6.27
CA PRO A 161 8.16 0.37 -6.25
C PRO A 161 7.42 -0.77 -6.94
N GLU A 162 8.17 -1.70 -7.54
CA GLU A 162 7.60 -2.85 -8.23
C GLU A 162 6.68 -3.68 -7.31
N SER A 163 7.10 -3.88 -6.06
CA SER A 163 6.35 -4.57 -5.01
C SER A 163 5.01 -3.90 -4.62
N ALA A 164 4.85 -2.61 -4.89
CA ALA A 164 3.64 -1.82 -4.59
C ALA A 164 2.88 -1.37 -5.84
N ARG A 165 3.16 -1.91 -7.03
CA ARG A 165 2.56 -1.44 -8.28
C ARG A 165 1.02 -1.47 -8.24
N GLY A 166 0.42 -2.54 -7.73
CA GLY A 166 -1.03 -2.66 -7.57
C GLY A 166 -1.60 -1.63 -6.59
N PHE A 167 -0.91 -1.45 -5.45
CA PHE A 167 -1.28 -0.45 -4.47
C PHE A 167 -1.16 0.97 -5.04
N GLY A 168 -0.07 1.29 -5.74
CA GLY A 168 0.11 2.56 -6.43
C GLY A 168 -0.97 2.86 -7.46
N LEU A 169 -1.41 1.84 -8.22
CA LEU A 169 -2.53 1.97 -9.15
C LEU A 169 -3.85 2.27 -8.42
N SER A 170 -4.11 1.60 -7.29
CA SER A 170 -5.28 1.86 -6.46
C SER A 170 -5.26 3.29 -5.87
N VAL A 171 -4.07 3.78 -5.47
CA VAL A 171 -3.88 5.18 -5.06
C VAL A 171 -4.23 6.12 -6.21
N TYR A 172 -3.65 5.91 -7.40
CA TYR A 172 -3.94 6.72 -8.59
C TYR A 172 -5.44 6.82 -8.88
N HIS A 173 -6.17 5.71 -8.87
CA HIS A 173 -7.62 5.72 -9.09
C HIS A 173 -8.37 6.53 -8.02
N CYS A 174 -7.94 6.45 -6.76
CA CYS A 174 -8.54 7.27 -5.70
C CYS A 174 -8.29 8.76 -5.92
N LEU A 175 -7.08 9.14 -6.38
CA LEU A 175 -6.74 10.53 -6.69
C LEU A 175 -7.57 11.06 -7.85
N SER A 176 -7.68 10.29 -8.94
CA SER A 176 -8.47 10.64 -10.12
C SER A 176 -9.93 10.89 -9.75
N GLU A 177 -10.52 10.01 -8.94
CA GLU A 177 -11.91 10.11 -8.51
C GLU A 177 -12.18 11.35 -7.64
N VAL A 178 -11.24 11.73 -6.76
CA VAL A 178 -11.34 12.98 -5.98
C VAL A 178 -11.24 14.21 -6.89
N ASP A 179 -10.30 14.20 -7.83
CA ASP A 179 -10.10 15.31 -8.78
C ASP A 179 -11.33 15.52 -9.67
N ASP A 180 -11.88 14.43 -10.20
CA ASP A 180 -13.09 14.48 -11.02
C ASP A 180 -14.31 14.94 -10.20
N ALA A 181 -14.45 14.49 -8.96
CA ALA A 181 -15.49 14.94 -8.07
C ALA A 181 -15.44 16.45 -7.79
N LEU A 182 -14.23 16.99 -7.54
CA LEU A 182 -14.06 18.43 -7.31
C LEU A 182 -14.43 19.25 -8.56
N LYS A 183 -14.10 18.75 -9.76
CA LYS A 183 -14.50 19.39 -11.02
C LYS A 183 -16.01 19.40 -11.23
N GLU A 184 -16.70 18.31 -10.91
CA GLU A 184 -18.17 18.30 -10.99
C GLU A 184 -18.80 19.28 -9.99
N LEU A 185 -18.27 19.35 -8.76
CA LEU A 185 -18.72 20.31 -7.76
C LEU A 185 -18.44 21.76 -8.18
N GLU A 186 -17.30 22.03 -8.84
CA GLU A 186 -16.98 23.35 -9.40
C GLU A 186 -17.98 23.72 -10.51
N ARG A 187 -18.32 22.77 -11.41
CA ARG A 187 -19.35 23.00 -12.44
C ARG A 187 -20.72 23.37 -11.84
N TYR A 188 -21.07 22.73 -10.70
CA TYR A 188 -22.29 23.10 -9.99
C TYR A 188 -22.28 24.57 -9.58
N THR A 189 -21.19 25.09 -9.04
CA THR A 189 -21.10 26.50 -8.61
C THR A 189 -21.23 27.50 -9.76
N MET A 190 -20.96 27.06 -11.00
CA MET A 190 -21.06 27.88 -12.20
C MET A 190 -22.49 27.96 -12.76
N GLY A 191 -23.29 26.92 -12.56
CA GLY A 191 -24.58 26.82 -13.27
C GLY A 191 -25.76 26.32 -12.44
N TYR A 192 -25.54 25.99 -11.17
CA TYR A 192 -26.61 25.48 -10.26
C TYR A 192 -27.34 24.22 -10.80
N VAL A 193 -26.66 23.41 -11.60
CA VAL A 193 -27.21 22.17 -12.15
C VAL A 193 -27.09 21.06 -11.13
N ASP A 194 -28.21 20.62 -10.55
CA ASP A 194 -28.23 19.64 -9.45
C ASP A 194 -27.53 18.32 -9.73
N ASN A 195 -27.51 17.89 -11.00
CA ASN A 195 -26.80 16.67 -11.38
C ASN A 195 -25.29 16.74 -11.04
N TYR A 196 -24.63 17.87 -11.27
CA TYR A 196 -23.22 18.04 -10.94
C TYR A 196 -22.96 17.96 -9.42
N LEU A 197 -23.87 18.53 -8.63
CA LEU A 197 -23.80 18.44 -7.18
C LEU A 197 -23.99 17.00 -6.69
N HIS A 198 -24.95 16.29 -7.28
CA HIS A 198 -25.22 14.89 -6.97
C HIS A 198 -24.04 14.01 -7.34
N ASP A 199 -23.53 14.11 -8.57
CA ASP A 199 -22.45 13.30 -9.09
C ASP A 199 -21.15 13.53 -8.29
N GLY A 200 -20.78 14.78 -8.06
CA GLY A 200 -19.61 15.12 -7.25
C GLY A 200 -19.71 14.58 -5.82
N ARG A 201 -20.91 14.61 -5.21
CA ARG A 201 -21.15 14.01 -3.89
C ARG A 201 -20.94 12.50 -3.89
N GLU A 202 -21.52 11.78 -4.87
CA GLU A 202 -21.40 10.33 -4.94
C GLU A 202 -19.92 9.91 -5.20
N MET A 203 -19.23 10.61 -6.09
CA MET A 203 -17.80 10.38 -6.36
C MET A 203 -16.96 10.59 -5.10
N LEU A 204 -17.18 11.66 -4.32
CA LEU A 204 -16.46 11.85 -3.04
C LEU A 204 -16.81 10.78 -2.00
N ARG A 205 -18.04 10.26 -2.01
CA ARG A 205 -18.43 9.14 -1.14
C ARG A 205 -17.68 7.87 -1.51
N GLU A 206 -17.55 7.57 -2.80
CA GLU A 206 -16.79 6.44 -3.29
C GLU A 206 -15.30 6.61 -3.02
N ALA A 207 -14.73 7.77 -3.29
CA ALA A 207 -13.34 8.11 -2.99
C ALA A 207 -13.02 7.91 -1.49
N LYS A 208 -13.94 8.27 -0.59
CA LYS A 208 -13.81 8.01 0.85
C LYS A 208 -13.72 6.51 1.16
N GLN A 209 -14.53 5.69 0.50
CA GLN A 209 -14.48 4.23 0.67
C GLN A 209 -13.17 3.65 0.13
N ARG A 210 -12.73 4.11 -1.06
CA ARG A 210 -11.44 3.69 -1.65
C ARG A 210 -10.28 4.06 -0.73
N ARG A 211 -10.27 5.30 -0.21
CA ARG A 211 -9.26 5.74 0.75
C ARG A 211 -9.22 4.83 2.00
N SER A 212 -10.37 4.44 2.54
CA SER A 212 -10.44 3.52 3.69
C SER A 212 -9.84 2.14 3.37
N ARG A 213 -10.08 1.63 2.15
CA ARG A 213 -9.46 0.37 1.69
C ARG A 213 -7.95 0.52 1.55
N LEU A 214 -7.47 1.63 0.96
CA LEU A 214 -6.04 1.93 0.86
C LEU A 214 -5.36 1.99 2.22
N GLN A 215 -5.98 2.60 3.23
CA GLN A 215 -5.46 2.62 4.60
C GLN A 215 -5.35 1.22 5.20
N THR A 216 -6.31 0.34 4.92
CA THR A 216 -6.27 -1.05 5.36
C THR A 216 -5.17 -1.83 4.64
N GLU A 217 -5.03 -1.65 3.34
CA GLU A 217 -3.99 -2.28 2.53
C GLU A 217 -2.58 -1.80 2.94
N ARG A 218 -2.41 -0.51 3.18
CA ARG A 218 -1.16 0.07 3.68
C ARG A 218 -0.72 -0.58 5.00
N ARG A 219 -1.65 -0.79 5.94
CA ARG A 219 -1.35 -1.49 7.21
C ARG A 219 -0.88 -2.93 6.97
N ARG A 220 -1.49 -3.63 6.01
CA ARG A 220 -1.06 -4.98 5.65
C ARG A 220 0.36 -4.99 5.06
N LEU A 221 0.71 -3.98 4.26
CA LEU A 221 2.06 -3.83 3.70
C LEU A 221 3.13 -3.56 4.77
N GLU A 222 2.78 -3.06 5.95
CA GLU A 222 3.72 -2.89 7.07
C GLU A 222 3.87 -4.14 7.96
N ILE A 223 2.79 -4.92 8.10
CA ILE A 223 2.74 -6.06 9.01
C ILE A 223 3.41 -7.30 8.38
N VAL A 224 3.47 -7.33 7.08
CA VAL A 224 4.14 -8.36 6.29
C VAL A 224 5.57 -7.97 6.01
#